data_966ad3c098178eed003de87ebda63cd7
#
_entry.id   966ad3c098178eed003de87ebda63cd7
#
_cell.length_a   1.000
_cell.length_b   1.000
_cell.length_c   1.000
_cell.angle_alpha   90.00
_cell.angle_beta   90.00
_cell.angle_gamma   90.00
#
_symmetry.space_group_name_H-M   'P 1'
#
loop_
_entity.id
_entity.type
_entity.pdbx_description
1 polymer ?
#
loop_
_entity_poly.entity_id
_entity_poly.type
_entity_poly.pdbx_seq_one_letter_code
_entity_poly.pdbx_strand_id
1 'polypeptide(L)'
;MKLYDSVFYFISGHGRGWAFSSNDLIKKFERQQIDNVLSDLEKAKKIRRVSRGIYDYPKYSELLQKELSPDIEQVARAIGRKFNWRIEVSGESALNILNLSTQIQAKYIYLSDGPNKSYKLFNDVEIEFKKSVLKDIGFKY
;
A
#
# COMPACT_ATOMS: atom_id res chain seq x y z
N MET A 1 -9.88 -26.10 -5.20
CA MET A 1 -9.94 -24.65 -5.46
C MET A 1 -8.69 -24.25 -6.23
N LYS A 2 -8.87 -23.51 -7.29
CA LYS A 2 -7.75 -23.06 -8.08
C LYS A 2 -6.92 -22.04 -7.31
N LEU A 3 -5.66 -21.96 -7.65
CA LEU A 3 -4.78 -21.02 -6.98
C LEU A 3 -5.30 -19.59 -7.08
N TYR A 4 -5.79 -19.22 -8.26
CA TYR A 4 -6.37 -17.90 -8.47
C TYR A 4 -7.45 -17.59 -7.42
N ASP A 5 -8.35 -18.55 -7.23
CA ASP A 5 -9.43 -18.35 -6.27
C ASP A 5 -8.92 -18.34 -4.84
N SER A 6 -7.95 -19.18 -4.54
CA SER A 6 -7.40 -19.22 -3.19
C SER A 6 -6.69 -17.93 -2.84
N VAL A 7 -5.94 -17.38 -3.78
CA VAL A 7 -5.24 -16.12 -3.53
C VAL A 7 -6.25 -14.99 -3.35
N PHE A 8 -7.25 -14.93 -4.21
CA PHE A 8 -8.24 -13.87 -4.08
C PHE A 8 -9.04 -14.02 -2.79
N TYR A 9 -9.34 -15.24 -2.39
CA TYR A 9 -10.04 -15.47 -1.13
C TYR A 9 -9.19 -14.95 0.04
N PHE A 10 -7.89 -15.20 -0.01
CA PHE A 10 -7.00 -14.72 1.03
C PHE A 10 -6.98 -13.19 1.07
N ILE A 11 -6.90 -12.57 -0.10
CA ILE A 11 -6.86 -11.11 -0.18
C ILE A 11 -8.17 -10.52 0.33
N SER A 12 -9.29 -11.03 -0.14
CA SER A 12 -10.58 -10.47 0.22
C SER A 12 -10.89 -10.67 1.70
N GLY A 13 -10.28 -11.68 2.31
CA GLY A 13 -10.48 -11.91 3.73
C GLY A 13 -9.93 -10.80 4.60
N HIS A 14 -9.02 -9.99 4.08
CA HIS A 14 -8.50 -8.85 4.82
C HIS A 14 -9.41 -7.63 4.71
N GLY A 15 -10.41 -7.69 3.84
CA GLY A 15 -11.34 -6.60 3.68
C GLY A 15 -10.90 -5.59 2.64
N ARG A 16 -11.87 -4.83 2.17
CA ARG A 16 -11.58 -3.83 1.17
C ARG A 16 -10.73 -2.71 1.76
N GLY A 17 -9.80 -2.23 0.98
CA GLY A 17 -8.86 -1.22 1.41
C GLY A 17 -7.51 -1.78 1.78
N TRP A 18 -7.39 -3.09 1.94
CA TRP A 18 -6.12 -3.70 2.32
C TRP A 18 -5.12 -3.54 1.20
N ALA A 19 -3.93 -3.03 1.53
CA ALA A 19 -2.84 -2.91 0.59
C ALA A 19 -1.80 -3.98 0.91
N PHE A 20 -1.16 -4.49 -0.13
CA PHE A 20 -0.28 -5.64 0.04
C PHE A 20 0.73 -5.72 -1.09
N SER A 21 1.71 -6.59 -0.92
CA SER A 21 2.66 -6.91 -1.97
C SER A 21 2.72 -8.42 -2.09
N SER A 22 3.42 -8.91 -3.11
CA SER A 22 3.59 -10.35 -3.24
C SER A 22 4.25 -10.93 -1.99
N ASN A 23 5.05 -10.13 -1.30
CA ASN A 23 5.73 -10.58 -0.10
C ASN A 23 4.73 -11.02 0.98
N ASP A 24 3.56 -10.42 1.02
CA ASP A 24 2.55 -10.81 2.00
C ASP A 24 1.94 -12.16 1.68
N LEU A 25 2.11 -12.64 0.47
CA LEU A 25 1.50 -13.89 0.03
C LEU A 25 2.47 -15.05 0.00
N ILE A 26 3.78 -14.79 -0.02
CA ILE A 26 4.73 -15.88 -0.21
C ILE A 26 4.81 -16.84 0.98
N LYS A 27 4.29 -16.43 2.12
CA LYS A 27 4.25 -17.32 3.26
C LYS A 27 3.20 -18.41 3.10
N LYS A 28 2.26 -18.18 2.21
CA LYS A 28 1.15 -19.10 2.03
C LYS A 28 1.12 -19.71 0.64
N PHE A 29 1.72 -19.06 -0.35
CA PHE A 29 1.67 -19.50 -1.72
C PHE A 29 3.07 -19.43 -2.33
N GLU A 30 3.31 -20.19 -3.39
CA GLU A 30 4.61 -20.19 -4.05
C GLU A 30 4.82 -18.91 -4.83
N ARG A 31 6.01 -18.34 -4.69
CA ARG A 31 6.32 -17.05 -5.28
C ARG A 31 6.12 -17.00 -6.78
N GLN A 32 6.56 -18.06 -7.47
CA GLN A 32 6.48 -18.07 -8.92
C GLN A 32 5.06 -17.96 -9.42
N GLN A 33 4.15 -18.55 -8.67
CA GLN A 33 2.76 -18.57 -9.10
C GLN A 33 2.03 -17.30 -8.68
N ILE A 34 2.50 -16.66 -7.61
CA ILE A 34 1.84 -15.48 -7.11
C ILE A 34 1.84 -14.35 -8.12
N ASP A 35 2.99 -14.12 -8.75
CA ASP A 35 3.09 -12.99 -9.68
C ASP A 35 2.12 -13.13 -10.83
N ASN A 36 1.97 -14.35 -11.35
CA ASN A 36 1.01 -14.59 -12.42
C ASN A 36 -0.43 -14.39 -11.97
N VAL A 37 -0.73 -14.88 -10.78
CA VAL A 37 -2.08 -14.74 -10.25
C VAL A 37 -2.42 -13.28 -9.98
N LEU A 38 -1.48 -12.53 -9.43
CA LEU A 38 -1.73 -11.12 -9.18
C LEU A 38 -1.94 -10.36 -10.48
N SER A 39 -1.19 -10.71 -11.51
CA SER A 39 -1.40 -10.09 -12.82
C SER A 39 -2.80 -10.41 -13.35
N ASP A 40 -3.24 -11.65 -13.19
CA ASP A 40 -4.57 -12.05 -13.66
C ASP A 40 -5.66 -11.35 -12.87
N LEU A 41 -5.46 -11.22 -11.54
CA LEU A 41 -6.45 -10.54 -10.72
C LEU A 41 -6.54 -9.06 -11.08
N GLU A 42 -5.40 -8.46 -11.40
CA GLU A 42 -5.38 -7.07 -11.80
C GLU A 42 -6.12 -6.89 -13.13
N LYS A 43 -5.87 -7.78 -14.08
CA LYS A 43 -6.55 -7.71 -15.38
C LYS A 43 -8.05 -7.88 -15.23
N ALA A 44 -8.46 -8.69 -14.26
CA ALA A 44 -9.89 -8.91 -13.98
C ALA A 44 -10.47 -7.78 -13.14
N LYS A 45 -9.65 -6.80 -12.76
CA LYS A 45 -10.07 -5.64 -11.99
C LYS A 45 -10.56 -6.01 -10.60
N LYS A 46 -10.11 -7.13 -10.08
CA LYS A 46 -10.43 -7.52 -8.72
C LYS A 46 -9.49 -6.90 -7.72
N ILE A 47 -8.26 -6.62 -8.14
CA ILE A 47 -7.30 -5.86 -7.34
C ILE A 47 -6.73 -4.77 -8.24
N ARG A 48 -6.01 -3.86 -7.62
CA ARG A 48 -5.50 -2.71 -8.33
C ARG A 48 -4.02 -2.55 -7.99
N ARG A 49 -3.22 -2.17 -8.98
CA ARG A 49 -1.82 -1.89 -8.74
C ARG A 49 -1.70 -0.43 -8.32
N VAL A 50 -1.25 -0.22 -7.11
CA VAL A 50 -1.18 1.11 -6.53
C VAL A 50 0.15 1.77 -6.85
N SER A 51 1.23 1.01 -6.78
CA SER A 51 2.55 1.49 -7.08
C SER A 51 3.39 0.29 -7.45
N ARG A 52 4.67 0.49 -7.70
CA ARG A 52 5.53 -0.61 -8.11
C ARG A 52 5.53 -1.69 -7.02
N GLY A 53 5.04 -2.87 -7.38
CA GLY A 53 5.04 -4.00 -6.47
C GLY A 53 4.04 -3.92 -5.34
N ILE A 54 3.17 -2.93 -5.34
CA ILE A 54 2.17 -2.73 -4.29
C ILE A 54 0.79 -2.75 -4.92
N TYR A 55 -0.10 -3.52 -4.32
CA TYR A 55 -1.46 -3.68 -4.81
C TYR A 55 -2.43 -3.38 -3.69
N ASP A 56 -3.68 -3.16 -4.03
CA ASP A 56 -4.72 -3.07 -3.00
C ASP A 56 -6.00 -3.72 -3.49
N TYR A 57 -6.85 -4.06 -2.53
CA TYR A 57 -8.21 -4.54 -2.78
C TYR A 57 -9.10 -3.31 -2.59
N PRO A 58 -9.46 -2.61 -3.67
CA PRO A 58 -9.97 -1.25 -3.54
C PRO A 58 -11.34 -1.19 -2.89
N LYS A 59 -11.55 -0.13 -2.14
CA LYS A 59 -12.87 0.17 -1.64
C LYS A 59 -13.69 0.76 -2.76
N TYR A 60 -14.98 0.48 -2.74
CA TYR A 60 -15.87 0.97 -3.76
C TYR A 60 -16.96 1.81 -3.12
N SER A 61 -17.26 2.95 -3.70
CA SER A 61 -18.35 3.79 -3.23
C SER A 61 -19.54 3.62 -4.15
N GLU A 62 -20.62 3.10 -3.61
CA GLU A 62 -21.83 2.96 -4.39
C GLU A 62 -22.47 4.32 -4.67
N LEU A 63 -22.28 5.24 -3.73
CA LEU A 63 -22.80 6.58 -3.93
C LEU A 63 -22.15 7.26 -5.12
N LEU A 64 -20.82 7.15 -5.20
CA LEU A 64 -20.08 7.76 -6.30
C LEU A 64 -19.93 6.83 -7.49
N GLN A 65 -20.25 5.56 -7.33
CA GLN A 65 -20.17 4.54 -8.35
C GLN A 65 -18.76 4.43 -8.92
N LYS A 66 -17.77 4.47 -8.02
CA LYS A 66 -16.40 4.31 -8.43
C LYS A 66 -15.56 3.82 -7.27
N GLU A 67 -14.37 3.34 -7.61
CA GLU A 67 -13.42 2.92 -6.61
C GLU A 67 -12.85 4.14 -5.91
N LEU A 68 -12.62 4.00 -4.61
CA LEU A 68 -12.04 5.08 -3.83
C LEU A 68 -10.53 5.08 -3.96
N SER A 69 -9.91 6.19 -3.58
CA SER A 69 -8.47 6.30 -3.59
C SER A 69 -7.86 5.30 -2.61
N PRO A 70 -6.61 4.89 -2.84
CA PRO A 70 -5.95 3.98 -1.92
C PRO A 70 -5.87 4.54 -0.51
N ASP A 71 -5.94 3.66 0.47
CA ASP A 71 -5.74 4.03 1.86
C ASP A 71 -4.24 4.19 2.06
N ILE A 72 -3.80 5.42 2.28
CA ILE A 72 -2.39 5.74 2.33
C ILE A 72 -1.68 5.00 3.45
N GLU A 73 -2.30 4.91 4.61
CA GLU A 73 -1.69 4.20 5.72
C GLU A 73 -1.51 2.73 5.39
N GLN A 74 -2.49 2.12 4.73
CA GLN A 74 -2.37 0.73 4.34
C GLN A 74 -1.25 0.53 3.33
N VAL A 75 -1.09 1.46 2.40
CA VAL A 75 -0.01 1.37 1.43
C VAL A 75 1.33 1.50 2.12
N ALA A 76 1.46 2.44 3.05
CA ALA A 76 2.71 2.61 3.77
C ALA A 76 3.04 1.35 4.57
N ARG A 77 2.05 0.74 5.21
CA ARG A 77 2.29 -0.48 5.95
C ARG A 77 2.69 -1.63 5.05
N ALA A 78 2.12 -1.69 3.85
CA ALA A 78 2.48 -2.74 2.90
C ALA A 78 3.94 -2.59 2.47
N ILE A 79 4.37 -1.37 2.22
CA ILE A 79 5.75 -1.11 1.86
C ILE A 79 6.68 -1.49 3.01
N GLY A 80 6.30 -1.12 4.22
CA GLY A 80 7.10 -1.49 5.39
C GLY A 80 7.25 -2.99 5.52
N ARG A 81 6.17 -3.74 5.33
CA ARG A 81 6.25 -5.21 5.40
C ARG A 81 7.12 -5.77 4.28
N LYS A 82 7.00 -5.17 3.09
CA LYS A 82 7.75 -5.69 1.94
C LYS A 82 9.26 -5.63 2.18
N PHE A 83 9.72 -4.55 2.81
CA PHE A 83 11.15 -4.37 3.03
C PHE A 83 11.56 -4.61 4.47
N ASN A 84 10.62 -5.01 5.30
CA ASN A 84 10.88 -5.27 6.71
C ASN A 84 11.39 -4.02 7.41
N TRP A 85 10.81 -2.88 7.08
CA TRP A 85 11.09 -1.62 7.75
C TRP A 85 10.09 -1.39 8.86
N ARG A 86 10.54 -0.76 9.92
CA ARG A 86 9.62 -0.22 10.91
C ARG A 86 9.29 1.21 10.50
N ILE A 87 8.03 1.53 10.50
CA ILE A 87 7.62 2.86 10.10
C ILE A 87 6.76 3.47 11.19
N GLU A 88 6.85 4.80 11.30
CA GLU A 88 6.02 5.56 12.20
C GLU A 88 4.76 5.94 11.46
N VAL A 89 3.64 5.39 11.89
CA VAL A 89 2.37 5.64 11.23
C VAL A 89 1.52 6.46 12.17
N SER A 90 1.49 7.75 11.95
CA SER A 90 0.72 8.64 12.79
C SER A 90 0.01 9.66 11.93
N GLY A 91 -0.94 10.35 12.53
CA GLY A 91 -1.68 11.35 11.80
C GLY A 91 -0.80 12.48 11.30
N GLU A 92 0.31 12.69 11.96
CA GLU A 92 1.21 13.76 11.56
C GLU A 92 1.99 13.42 10.30
N SER A 93 2.02 12.16 9.93
CA SER A 93 2.68 11.78 8.70
C SER A 93 1.99 12.35 7.49
N ALA A 94 0.73 12.64 7.61
CA ALA A 94 -0.05 13.12 6.49
C ALA A 94 0.07 14.62 6.40
N LEU A 95 1.28 15.10 6.31
CA LEU A 95 1.52 16.52 6.21
C LEU A 95 1.33 16.97 4.80
N ASN A 96 1.44 18.18 4.60
CA ASN A 96 1.67 18.74 3.31
C ASN A 96 0.59 18.56 2.34
N ILE A 97 -0.58 18.49 2.82
CA ILE A 97 -1.66 18.64 1.92
C ILE A 97 -1.81 20.11 1.77
N LEU A 98 -1.05 20.63 0.87
CA LEU A 98 -1.12 22.04 0.61
C LEU A 98 -2.26 22.26 -0.32
N ASN A 99 -3.05 23.19 -0.03
CA ASN A 99 -4.24 23.36 -0.81
C ASN A 99 -4.35 24.75 -1.37
N LEU A 100 -3.22 25.37 -1.57
CA LEU A 100 -3.23 26.71 -2.10
C LEU A 100 -3.36 26.74 -3.59
N SER A 101 -3.26 25.58 -4.24
CA SER A 101 -3.34 25.50 -5.68
C SER A 101 -4.07 24.24 -6.03
N THR A 102 -4.78 24.28 -7.12
CA THR A 102 -5.51 23.11 -7.57
C THR A 102 -4.61 22.02 -8.12
N GLN A 103 -3.35 22.32 -8.30
CA GLN A 103 -2.43 21.36 -8.88
C GLN A 103 -1.52 20.72 -7.87
N ILE A 104 -1.74 20.97 -6.62
CA ILE A 104 -0.87 20.44 -5.60
C ILE A 104 -1.13 18.96 -5.43
N GLN A 105 -0.05 18.21 -5.38
CA GLN A 105 -0.10 16.79 -5.13
C GLN A 105 -0.02 16.55 -3.64
N ALA A 106 -0.76 15.60 -3.17
CA ALA A 106 -0.69 15.19 -1.79
C ALA A 106 0.62 14.45 -1.58
N LYS A 107 1.30 14.75 -0.49
CA LYS A 107 2.53 14.09 -0.15
C LYS A 107 2.50 13.72 1.32
N TYR A 108 2.80 12.46 1.60
CA TYR A 108 2.77 11.92 2.94
C TYR A 108 4.18 11.50 3.31
N ILE A 109 4.62 11.88 4.49
CA ILE A 109 5.97 11.60 4.95
C ILE A 109 5.89 10.71 6.17
N TYR A 110 6.62 9.60 6.13
CA TYR A 110 6.69 8.65 7.23
C TYR A 110 8.15 8.50 7.64
N LEU A 111 8.37 8.32 8.93
CA LEU A 111 9.69 8.01 9.43
C LEU A 111 9.87 6.50 9.44
N SER A 112 11.09 6.07 9.15
CA SER A 112 11.34 4.64 8.97
C SER A 112 12.77 4.34 9.37
N ASP A 113 13.03 3.08 9.72
CA ASP A 113 14.41 2.66 9.98
C ASP A 113 15.10 2.18 8.70
N GLY A 114 14.42 2.26 7.57
CA GLY A 114 15.03 1.96 6.29
C GLY A 114 15.62 3.19 5.65
N PRO A 115 16.09 3.06 4.43
CA PRO A 115 16.68 4.19 3.72
C PRO A 115 15.62 5.19 3.29
N ASN A 116 16.07 6.40 2.93
CA ASN A 116 15.17 7.37 2.33
C ASN A 116 14.67 6.84 1.01
N LYS A 117 13.36 6.86 0.83
CA LYS A 117 12.79 6.36 -0.40
C LYS A 117 11.40 6.93 -0.59
N SER A 118 10.99 7.12 -1.82
CA SER A 118 9.66 7.61 -2.09
C SER A 118 8.97 6.75 -3.12
N TYR A 119 7.66 6.74 -3.04
CA TYR A 119 6.80 6.00 -3.95
C TYR A 119 5.72 6.92 -4.46
N LYS A 120 5.53 6.90 -5.77
CA LYS A 120 4.45 7.66 -6.36
C LYS A 120 3.34 6.69 -6.73
N LEU A 121 2.13 6.99 -6.28
CA LEU A 121 0.98 6.14 -6.55
C LEU A 121 0.34 6.55 -7.86
N PHE A 122 -0.52 5.70 -8.39
CA PHE A 122 -1.11 5.95 -9.69
C PHE A 122 -1.96 7.23 -9.72
N ASN A 123 -2.41 7.70 -8.56
CA ASN A 123 -3.23 8.89 -8.49
C ASN A 123 -2.42 10.13 -8.12
N ASP A 124 -1.12 10.09 -8.37
CA ASP A 124 -0.20 11.21 -8.14
C ASP A 124 0.01 11.56 -6.67
N VAL A 125 -0.45 10.72 -5.78
CA VAL A 125 -0.11 10.87 -4.37
C VAL A 125 1.28 10.28 -4.17
N GLU A 126 2.08 10.93 -3.35
CA GLU A 126 3.45 10.48 -3.08
C GLU A 126 3.59 10.12 -1.61
N ILE A 127 4.27 9.02 -1.35
CA ILE A 127 4.63 8.61 0.00
C ILE A 127 6.14 8.61 0.08
N GLU A 128 6.68 9.37 1.01
CA GLU A 128 8.12 9.44 1.21
C GLU A 128 8.47 8.88 2.56
N PHE A 129 9.48 8.01 2.59
CA PHE A 129 10.01 7.45 3.83
C PHE A 129 11.34 8.11 4.10
N LYS A 130 11.46 8.71 5.27
CA LYS A 130 12.70 9.35 5.68
C LYS A 130 13.35 8.53 6.77
N LYS A 131 14.64 8.29 6.63
CA LYS A 131 15.37 7.52 7.61
C LYS A 131 15.45 8.29 8.91
N SER A 132 15.26 7.57 10.00
CA SER A 132 15.32 8.17 11.32
C SER A 132 15.94 7.18 12.28
N VAL A 133 16.55 7.70 13.35
CA VAL A 133 17.04 6.79 14.38
C VAL A 133 15.86 6.36 15.23
N LEU A 134 16.06 5.27 15.99
CA LEU A 134 14.96 4.65 16.71
C LEU A 134 14.24 5.62 17.63
N LYS A 135 14.99 6.45 18.33
CA LYS A 135 14.35 7.36 19.28
C LYS A 135 13.48 8.39 18.58
N ASP A 136 13.81 8.72 17.33
CA ASP A 136 13.05 9.71 16.61
C ASP A 136 11.76 9.16 16.05
N ILE A 137 11.70 7.87 15.81
CA ILE A 137 10.49 7.28 15.27
C ILE A 137 9.57 6.77 16.36
N GLY A 138 9.88 7.06 17.61
CA GLY A 138 8.92 6.86 18.67
C GLY A 138 8.71 5.44 19.13
N PHE A 139 9.61 4.53 18.81
CA PHE A 139 9.47 3.16 19.28
C PHE A 139 9.74 3.11 20.76
N LYS A 140 8.85 2.49 21.48
CA LYS A 140 8.99 2.30 22.90
C LYS A 140 9.18 0.83 23.18
N TYR A 141 10.06 0.54 24.08
CA TYR A 141 10.40 -0.84 24.41
C TYR A 141 10.25 -1.10 25.86
#